data_209247fa69c411d9f89c271dbd261090
#
_entry.id   209247fa69c411d9f89c271dbd261090
#
_cell.length_a   1.000
_cell.length_b   1.000
_cell.length_c   1.000
_cell.angle_alpha   90.00
_cell.angle_beta   90.00
_cell.angle_gamma   90.00
#
_symmetry.space_group_name_H-M   'P 1'
#
loop_
_entity.id
_entity.type
_entity.pdbx_description
1 polymer ?
#
loop_
_entity_poly.entity_id
_entity_poly.type
_entity_poly.pdbx_seq_one_letter_code
_entity_poly.pdbx_strand_id
1 'polypeptide(L)'
;MFEARNVVVLLGVVTVIASGCGYSSVAAMSQVAATGCTSSEIGHASASLQGGAGNAVGQFRLVNRGSAACVLRGAPTVTFLTAAGVALPVRNIGRANQASPRLVVHPGAAAVSDIQWGNGCHLPAGAARVELAWPGGNAVAPLSGTKMPRCDAPNLRSHVSASAFR
;
A
#
# COMPACT_ATOMS: atom_id res chain seq x y z
N MET A 1 -97.52 -3.86 -2.11
CA MET A 1 -97.10 -5.07 -2.79
C MET A 1 -95.83 -4.78 -3.59
N PHE A 2 -94.70 -5.08 -3.06
CA PHE A 2 -93.46 -5.10 -3.79
C PHE A 2 -92.61 -6.26 -3.30
N GLU A 3 -92.41 -7.22 -4.20
CA GLU A 3 -91.63 -8.42 -3.93
C GLU A 3 -90.07 -8.05 -3.91
N ALA A 4 -89.46 -8.51 -2.85
CA ALA A 4 -87.99 -8.43 -2.72
C ALA A 4 -87.37 -9.63 -3.43
N ARG A 5 -86.62 -9.36 -4.52
CA ARG A 5 -85.77 -10.36 -5.23
C ARG A 5 -84.48 -10.51 -4.47
N ASN A 6 -84.22 -11.67 -3.92
CA ASN A 6 -82.94 -12.05 -3.38
C ASN A 6 -81.94 -12.29 -4.53
N VAL A 7 -80.86 -11.48 -4.57
CA VAL A 7 -79.72 -11.73 -5.38
C VAL A 7 -78.65 -12.44 -4.54
N VAL A 8 -78.42 -13.70 -4.86
CA VAL A 8 -77.30 -14.48 -4.30
C VAL A 8 -76.03 -14.14 -5.09
N VAL A 9 -75.08 -13.43 -4.43
CA VAL A 9 -73.77 -13.19 -4.97
C VAL A 9 -72.80 -14.32 -4.53
N LEU A 10 -72.45 -15.18 -5.50
CA LEU A 10 -71.45 -16.22 -5.29
C LEU A 10 -70.07 -15.52 -5.29
N LEU A 11 -69.44 -15.42 -4.13
CA LEU A 11 -68.03 -15.00 -4.00
C LEU A 11 -67.13 -16.17 -4.40
N GLY A 12 -66.57 -16.10 -5.62
CA GLY A 12 -65.52 -16.99 -6.04
C GLY A 12 -64.20 -16.65 -5.31
N VAL A 13 -63.74 -17.57 -4.49
CA VAL A 13 -62.39 -17.47 -3.87
C VAL A 13 -61.34 -17.81 -4.92
N VAL A 14 -60.65 -16.81 -5.43
CA VAL A 14 -59.46 -16.99 -6.28
C VAL A 14 -58.27 -17.17 -5.36
N THR A 15 -57.78 -18.40 -5.24
CA THR A 15 -56.56 -18.72 -4.52
C THR A 15 -55.38 -18.40 -5.46
N VAL A 16 -54.71 -17.25 -5.23
CA VAL A 16 -53.47 -16.92 -5.90
C VAL A 16 -52.34 -17.64 -5.19
N ILE A 17 -51.80 -18.69 -5.81
CA ILE A 17 -50.56 -19.36 -5.38
C ILE A 17 -49.42 -18.44 -5.81
N ALA A 18 -48.90 -17.59 -4.90
CA ALA A 18 -47.68 -16.84 -5.07
C ALA A 18 -46.49 -17.81 -5.00
N SER A 19 -46.01 -18.25 -6.15
CA SER A 19 -44.69 -18.92 -6.26
C SER A 19 -43.62 -17.92 -5.86
N GLY A 20 -43.16 -17.99 -4.61
CA GLY A 20 -42.08 -17.17 -4.09
C GLY A 20 -40.75 -17.53 -4.77
N CYS A 21 -40.36 -16.79 -5.83
CA CYS A 21 -38.97 -16.70 -6.21
C CYS A 21 -38.22 -16.07 -5.04
N GLY A 22 -37.44 -16.88 -4.31
CA GLY A 22 -36.56 -16.41 -3.27
C GLY A 22 -35.50 -15.49 -3.90
N TYR A 23 -35.72 -14.20 -3.81
CA TYR A 23 -34.67 -13.21 -4.04
C TYR A 23 -33.67 -13.38 -2.89
N SER A 24 -32.56 -14.11 -3.16
CA SER A 24 -31.38 -14.05 -2.31
C SER A 24 -30.93 -12.60 -2.32
N SER A 25 -31.21 -11.87 -1.28
CA SER A 25 -30.64 -10.54 -1.02
C SER A 25 -29.14 -10.73 -0.89
N VAL A 26 -28.42 -10.56 -1.99
CA VAL A 26 -26.98 -10.40 -1.95
C VAL A 26 -26.77 -9.10 -1.17
N ALA A 27 -26.42 -9.23 0.11
CA ALA A 27 -26.03 -8.09 0.92
C ALA A 27 -24.89 -7.39 0.15
N ALA A 28 -25.16 -6.22 -0.38
CA ALA A 28 -24.16 -5.36 -0.97
C ALA A 28 -23.17 -5.06 0.15
N MET A 29 -22.04 -5.78 0.16
CA MET A 29 -20.92 -5.44 1.04
C MET A 29 -20.51 -4.01 0.66
N SER A 30 -20.90 -3.06 1.50
CA SER A 30 -20.40 -1.69 1.41
C SER A 30 -18.87 -1.78 1.44
N GLN A 31 -18.24 -1.64 0.28
CA GLN A 31 -16.81 -1.52 0.19
C GLN A 31 -16.45 -0.18 0.82
N VAL A 32 -16.11 -0.19 2.10
CA VAL A 32 -15.50 0.95 2.75
C VAL A 32 -14.23 1.25 1.94
N ALA A 33 -14.21 2.41 1.30
CA ALA A 33 -13.04 2.83 0.53
C ALA A 33 -11.85 2.87 1.48
N ALA A 34 -10.86 1.99 1.26
CA ALA A 34 -9.68 1.93 2.11
C ALA A 34 -8.96 3.29 2.08
N THR A 35 -8.70 3.85 3.24
CA THR A 35 -7.94 5.10 3.44
C THR A 35 -6.45 4.88 3.15
N GLY A 36 -5.68 5.96 2.98
CA GLY A 36 -4.22 5.86 2.87
C GLY A 36 -3.61 5.25 4.13
N CYS A 37 -2.59 4.39 3.98
CA CYS A 37 -1.87 3.86 5.12
C CYS A 37 -1.16 4.98 5.88
N THR A 38 -1.32 5.01 7.20
CA THR A 38 -0.63 5.93 8.10
C THR A 38 0.58 5.27 8.74
N SER A 39 1.50 6.06 9.31
CA SER A 39 2.66 5.53 10.05
C SER A 39 2.25 4.64 11.23
N SER A 40 1.13 4.91 11.88
CA SER A 40 0.63 4.14 13.03
C SER A 40 0.07 2.77 12.64
N GLU A 41 -0.40 2.61 11.43
CA GLU A 41 -0.89 1.32 10.91
C GLU A 41 0.26 0.41 10.45
N ILE A 42 1.41 1.00 10.10
CA ILE A 42 2.61 0.25 9.70
C ILE A 42 3.43 -0.09 10.96
N GLY A 43 3.22 -1.28 11.50
CA GLY A 43 3.83 -1.70 12.77
C GLY A 43 5.18 -2.40 12.66
N HIS A 44 5.61 -2.78 11.46
CA HIS A 44 6.91 -3.39 11.23
C HIS A 44 7.48 -2.99 9.87
N ALA A 45 8.73 -2.57 9.90
CA ALA A 45 9.48 -2.26 8.71
C ALA A 45 10.85 -2.93 8.74
N SER A 46 11.30 -3.45 7.61
CA SER A 46 12.65 -4.02 7.45
C SER A 46 13.24 -3.60 6.12
N ALA A 47 14.57 -3.42 6.10
CA ALA A 47 15.30 -3.06 4.90
C ALA A 47 16.57 -3.89 4.77
N SER A 48 16.84 -4.39 3.57
CA SER A 48 18.07 -5.08 3.25
C SER A 48 18.60 -4.64 1.89
N LEU A 49 19.91 -4.41 1.80
CA LEU A 49 20.58 -4.11 0.54
C LEU A 49 21.77 -5.06 0.36
N GLN A 50 22.01 -5.45 -0.89
CA GLN A 50 23.19 -6.20 -1.30
C GLN A 50 23.97 -5.36 -2.29
N GLY A 51 25.29 -5.28 -2.09
CA GLY A 51 26.18 -4.54 -2.97
C GLY A 51 26.55 -5.32 -4.21
N GLY A 52 26.68 -4.63 -5.31
CA GLY A 52 27.21 -5.12 -6.58
C GLY A 52 27.75 -3.93 -7.38
N ALA A 53 28.58 -4.17 -8.37
CA ALA A 53 29.20 -3.21 -9.29
C ALA A 53 28.67 -1.76 -9.22
N GLY A 54 29.14 -0.96 -8.24
CA GLY A 54 28.74 0.44 -8.06
C GLY A 54 27.35 0.73 -7.52
N ASN A 55 26.53 -0.30 -7.34
CA ASN A 55 25.18 -0.17 -6.83
C ASN A 55 24.95 -1.05 -5.59
N ALA A 56 23.96 -0.70 -4.79
CA ALA A 56 23.35 -1.57 -3.81
C ALA A 56 21.88 -1.73 -4.16
N VAL A 57 21.40 -2.96 -4.23
CA VAL A 57 20.02 -3.29 -4.56
C VAL A 57 19.37 -4.11 -3.45
N GLY A 58 18.11 -3.93 -3.25
CA GLY A 58 17.39 -4.67 -2.23
C GLY A 58 15.95 -4.24 -2.07
N GLN A 59 15.42 -4.48 -0.87
CA GLN A 59 14.00 -4.30 -0.61
C GLN A 59 13.76 -3.60 0.72
N PHE A 60 12.71 -2.81 0.74
CA PHE A 60 12.08 -2.34 1.95
C PHE A 60 10.70 -2.99 2.07
N ARG A 61 10.43 -3.61 3.21
CA ARG A 61 9.19 -4.31 3.49
C ARG A 61 8.44 -3.64 4.62
N LEU A 62 7.16 -3.36 4.39
CA LEU A 62 6.21 -2.82 5.37
C LEU A 62 5.18 -3.89 5.72
N VAL A 63 4.68 -3.91 6.96
CA VAL A 63 3.57 -4.78 7.37
C VAL A 63 2.47 -3.93 7.98
N ASN A 64 1.26 -4.05 7.46
CA ASN A 64 0.09 -3.43 8.07
C ASN A 64 -0.27 -4.15 9.37
N ARG A 65 -0.15 -3.46 10.50
CA ARG A 65 -0.53 -3.92 11.85
C ARG A 65 -1.83 -3.31 12.34
N GLY A 66 -2.44 -2.44 11.52
CA GLY A 66 -3.77 -1.91 11.78
C GLY A 66 -4.85 -2.99 11.70
N SER A 67 -6.02 -2.67 12.19
CA SER A 67 -7.20 -3.56 12.15
C SER A 67 -7.99 -3.49 10.84
N ALA A 68 -7.70 -2.52 9.98
CA ALA A 68 -8.36 -2.29 8.70
C ALA A 68 -7.37 -2.36 7.52
N ALA A 69 -7.89 -2.64 6.33
CA ALA A 69 -7.13 -2.51 5.10
C ALA A 69 -6.84 -1.04 4.80
N CYS A 70 -5.62 -0.73 4.37
CA CYS A 70 -5.22 0.61 3.96
C CYS A 70 -4.57 0.59 2.57
N VAL A 71 -4.32 1.77 1.98
CA VAL A 71 -3.82 1.91 0.62
C VAL A 71 -2.47 2.61 0.58
N LEU A 72 -1.50 1.98 -0.06
CA LEU A 72 -0.26 2.62 -0.49
C LEU A 72 -0.37 3.04 -1.96
N ARG A 73 0.22 4.18 -2.32
CA ARG A 73 0.19 4.72 -3.68
C ARG A 73 1.58 5.10 -4.16
N GLY A 74 1.88 4.71 -5.38
CA GLY A 74 3.10 5.11 -6.08
C GLY A 74 4.38 4.56 -5.48
N ALA A 75 5.49 5.15 -5.87
CA ALA A 75 6.80 4.87 -5.33
C ALA A 75 7.09 5.77 -4.12
N PRO A 76 7.64 5.24 -3.02
CA PRO A 76 8.01 6.04 -1.87
C PRO A 76 9.25 6.88 -2.14
N THR A 77 9.42 7.95 -1.35
CA THR A 77 10.69 8.65 -1.21
C THR A 77 11.58 7.90 -0.22
N VAL A 78 12.86 7.76 -0.55
CA VAL A 78 13.84 7.04 0.27
C VAL A 78 14.81 8.02 0.90
N THR A 79 15.03 7.91 2.21
CA THR A 79 16.06 8.65 2.93
C THR A 79 16.95 7.65 3.68
N PHE A 80 18.25 7.70 3.41
CA PHE A 80 19.24 6.95 4.17
C PHE A 80 19.70 7.78 5.37
N LEU A 81 19.75 7.14 6.55
CA LEU A 81 20.10 7.78 7.80
C LEU A 81 21.36 7.13 8.38
N THR A 82 22.24 7.95 8.95
CA THR A 82 23.38 7.48 9.76
C THR A 82 22.90 6.82 11.06
N ALA A 83 23.78 6.23 11.84
CA ALA A 83 23.46 5.71 13.18
C ALA A 83 22.92 6.81 14.10
N ALA A 84 23.43 8.04 13.95
CA ALA A 84 22.95 9.21 14.69
C ALA A 84 21.61 9.78 14.19
N GLY A 85 21.05 9.20 13.12
CA GLY A 85 19.76 9.67 12.56
C GLY A 85 19.90 10.85 11.59
N VAL A 86 21.10 11.21 11.19
CA VAL A 86 21.34 12.29 10.23
C VAL A 86 21.11 11.77 8.80
N ALA A 87 20.34 12.50 8.00
CA ALA A 87 20.09 12.17 6.62
C ALA A 87 21.36 12.27 5.77
N LEU A 88 21.62 11.24 4.96
CA LEU A 88 22.70 11.26 3.99
C LEU A 88 22.29 12.06 2.74
N PRO A 89 23.22 12.76 2.08
CA PRO A 89 22.97 13.57 0.90
C PRO A 89 22.79 12.70 -0.36
N VAL A 90 21.79 11.83 -0.35
CA VAL A 90 21.43 10.95 -1.45
C VAL A 90 20.23 11.52 -2.19
N ARG A 91 20.35 11.71 -3.50
CA ARG A 91 19.30 12.26 -4.34
C ARG A 91 18.29 11.18 -4.70
N ASN A 92 17.01 11.40 -4.44
CA ASN A 92 15.95 10.56 -5.02
C ASN A 92 15.83 10.84 -6.52
N ILE A 93 16.00 9.80 -7.32
CA ILE A 93 15.71 9.80 -8.74
C ILE A 93 14.40 9.03 -8.95
N GLY A 94 13.28 9.75 -8.87
CA GLY A 94 11.97 9.15 -9.15
C GLY A 94 11.92 8.65 -10.59
N ARG A 95 11.20 7.57 -10.84
CA ARG A 95 10.82 7.21 -12.20
C ARG A 95 9.70 8.18 -12.61
N ALA A 96 10.10 9.25 -13.32
CA ALA A 96 9.15 10.16 -13.95
C ALA A 96 8.15 9.34 -14.80
N ASN A 97 6.85 9.65 -14.71
CA ASN A 97 5.79 9.11 -15.56
C ASN A 97 5.34 7.65 -15.35
N GLN A 98 5.59 7.02 -14.21
CA GLN A 98 4.86 5.81 -13.88
C GLN A 98 3.50 6.17 -13.28
N ALA A 99 2.42 5.60 -13.86
CA ALA A 99 1.12 5.60 -13.19
C ALA A 99 1.34 5.20 -11.73
N SER A 100 0.74 5.93 -10.80
CA SER A 100 0.88 5.62 -9.37
C SER A 100 0.01 4.41 -9.05
N PRO A 101 0.51 3.17 -9.12
CA PRO A 101 -0.27 2.00 -8.82
C PRO A 101 -0.77 2.10 -7.38
N ARG A 102 -1.97 1.57 -7.19
CA ARG A 102 -2.61 1.52 -5.89
C ARG A 102 -2.52 0.10 -5.36
N LEU A 103 -1.94 -0.06 -4.19
CA LEU A 103 -1.86 -1.33 -3.47
C LEU A 103 -2.76 -1.28 -2.24
N VAL A 104 -3.71 -2.19 -2.14
CA VAL A 104 -4.49 -2.41 -0.90
C VAL A 104 -3.71 -3.38 -0.03
N VAL A 105 -3.40 -2.96 1.20
CA VAL A 105 -2.64 -3.75 2.18
C VAL A 105 -3.59 -4.14 3.31
N HIS A 106 -3.98 -5.41 3.33
CA HIS A 106 -4.85 -5.96 4.37
C HIS A 106 -4.13 -6.07 5.73
N PRO A 107 -4.84 -6.15 6.85
CA PRO A 107 -4.25 -6.44 8.16
C PRO A 107 -3.34 -7.67 8.10
N GLY A 108 -2.12 -7.54 8.63
CA GLY A 108 -1.09 -8.58 8.62
C GLY A 108 -0.36 -8.76 7.28
N ALA A 109 -0.88 -8.21 6.18
CA ALA A 109 -0.23 -8.29 4.88
C ALA A 109 0.99 -7.38 4.81
N ALA A 110 1.90 -7.71 3.89
CA ALA A 110 3.09 -6.93 3.62
C ALA A 110 2.99 -6.20 2.28
N ALA A 111 3.64 -5.05 2.21
CA ALA A 111 3.97 -4.34 0.99
C ALA A 111 5.49 -4.25 0.83
N VAL A 112 5.97 -4.34 -0.39
CA VAL A 112 7.40 -4.32 -0.70
C VAL A 112 7.68 -3.24 -1.74
N SER A 113 8.77 -2.50 -1.55
CA SER A 113 9.36 -1.61 -2.55
C SER A 113 10.81 -2.02 -2.80
N ASP A 114 11.18 -2.21 -4.05
CA ASP A 114 12.57 -2.44 -4.41
C ASP A 114 13.34 -1.14 -4.39
N ILE A 115 14.54 -1.17 -3.84
CA ILE A 115 15.42 -0.02 -3.73
C ILE A 115 16.69 -0.30 -4.56
N GLN A 116 17.08 0.68 -5.34
CA GLN A 116 18.38 0.71 -6.00
C GLN A 116 19.11 1.98 -5.59
N TRP A 117 20.24 1.82 -4.91
CA TRP A 117 21.12 2.89 -4.45
C TRP A 117 22.41 2.85 -5.24
N GLY A 118 22.65 3.87 -6.03
CA GLY A 118 23.83 4.00 -6.88
C GLY A 118 24.83 5.02 -6.35
N ASN A 119 26.09 4.76 -6.65
CA ASN A 119 27.24 5.64 -6.47
C ASN A 119 27.41 6.20 -5.05
N GLY A 120 28.27 5.59 -4.25
CA GLY A 120 28.59 6.02 -2.89
C GLY A 120 29.48 7.25 -2.77
N CYS A 121 29.79 7.96 -3.88
CA CYS A 121 30.66 9.13 -3.87
C CYS A 121 30.05 10.28 -3.08
N HIS A 122 30.92 11.04 -2.42
CA HIS A 122 30.57 12.23 -1.62
C HIS A 122 29.66 11.95 -0.40
N LEU A 123 29.57 10.69 0.03
CA LEU A 123 28.86 10.35 1.26
C LEU A 123 29.83 10.45 2.46
N PRO A 124 29.43 11.14 3.54
CA PRO A 124 30.26 11.30 4.72
C PRO A 124 30.36 10.04 5.57
N ALA A 125 29.38 9.11 5.44
CA ALA A 125 29.30 7.89 6.22
C ALA A 125 28.39 6.86 5.54
N GLY A 126 28.41 5.62 6.03
CA GLY A 126 27.45 4.60 5.65
C GLY A 126 26.09 4.78 6.32
N ALA A 127 25.05 4.24 5.70
CA ALA A 127 23.71 4.21 6.25
C ALA A 127 23.58 3.15 7.34
N ALA A 128 22.87 3.48 8.40
CA ALA A 128 22.47 2.53 9.46
C ALA A 128 20.98 2.21 9.40
N ARG A 129 20.18 3.15 8.88
CA ARG A 129 18.72 3.04 8.76
C ARG A 129 18.25 3.57 7.41
N VAL A 130 17.09 3.13 7.01
CA VAL A 130 16.37 3.64 5.83
C VAL A 130 14.99 4.08 6.25
N GLU A 131 14.61 5.26 5.84
CA GLU A 131 13.24 5.77 5.92
C GLU A 131 12.60 5.72 4.55
N LEU A 132 11.38 5.19 4.48
CA LEU A 132 10.47 5.35 3.35
C LEU A 132 9.34 6.27 3.74
N ALA A 133 9.08 7.28 2.91
CA ALA A 133 7.94 8.18 3.06
C ALA A 133 6.98 8.03 1.87
N TRP A 134 5.67 8.01 2.16
CA TRP A 134 4.58 7.93 1.19
C TRP A 134 3.46 8.91 1.57
N PRO A 135 2.51 9.21 0.67
CA PRO A 135 1.34 10.01 1.03
C PRO A 135 0.56 9.38 2.19
N GLY A 136 0.57 10.01 3.35
CA GLY A 136 -0.11 9.55 4.57
C GLY A 136 0.81 9.04 5.67
N GLY A 137 2.12 8.79 5.41
CA GLY A 137 3.01 8.33 6.47
C GLY A 137 4.45 8.07 6.04
N ASN A 138 5.22 7.60 7.00
CA ASN A 138 6.58 7.13 6.81
C ASN A 138 6.86 5.94 7.74
N ALA A 139 7.92 5.20 7.43
CA ALA A 139 8.45 4.16 8.31
C ALA A 139 9.97 4.13 8.22
N VAL A 140 10.62 3.88 9.36
CA VAL A 140 12.07 3.75 9.46
C VAL A 140 12.41 2.31 9.81
N ALA A 141 13.36 1.73 9.10
CA ALA A 141 13.88 0.39 9.36
C ALA A 141 15.40 0.41 9.54
N PRO A 142 15.95 -0.48 10.39
CA PRO A 142 17.38 -0.75 10.38
C PRO A 142 17.78 -1.31 9.02
N LEU A 143 18.93 -0.86 8.51
CA LEU A 143 19.48 -1.36 7.25
C LEU A 143 20.41 -2.53 7.51
N SER A 144 20.06 -3.69 6.94
CA SER A 144 20.94 -4.87 6.88
C SER A 144 21.69 -4.92 5.54
N GLY A 145 22.86 -5.62 5.54
CA GLY A 145 23.69 -5.81 4.36
C GLY A 145 24.55 -4.60 4.03
N THR A 146 24.57 -4.18 2.77
CA THR A 146 25.42 -3.11 2.26
C THR A 146 25.02 -1.76 2.84
N LYS A 147 25.96 -1.11 3.49
CA LYS A 147 25.77 0.20 4.15
C LYS A 147 26.04 1.40 3.26
N MET A 148 26.74 1.20 2.17
CA MET A 148 27.08 2.23 1.19
C MET A 148 27.56 1.55 -0.10
N PRO A 149 27.05 1.93 -1.29
CA PRO A 149 27.61 1.46 -2.55
C PRO A 149 29.03 2.00 -2.77
N ARG A 150 29.78 1.38 -3.68
CA ARG A 150 31.11 1.88 -4.06
C ARG A 150 30.99 3.24 -4.75
N CYS A 151 32.05 4.03 -4.66
CA CYS A 151 32.21 5.25 -5.45
C CYS A 151 32.83 4.88 -6.80
N ASP A 152 32.02 4.69 -7.83
CA ASP A 152 32.48 4.30 -9.16
C ASP A 152 32.46 5.47 -10.15
N ALA A 153 31.76 6.54 -9.85
CA ALA A 153 31.66 7.73 -10.69
C ALA A 153 31.84 9.01 -9.85
N PRO A 154 33.10 9.47 -9.65
CA PRO A 154 33.37 10.61 -8.75
C PRO A 154 32.67 11.91 -9.16
N ASN A 155 32.35 12.08 -10.44
CA ASN A 155 31.62 13.26 -10.94
C ASN A 155 30.10 13.21 -10.70
N LEU A 156 29.58 12.08 -10.28
CA LEU A 156 28.17 11.90 -10.02
C LEU A 156 27.89 11.86 -8.51
N ARG A 157 26.77 12.46 -8.11
CA ARG A 157 26.30 12.38 -6.74
C ARG A 157 25.61 11.04 -6.48
N SER A 158 25.64 10.62 -5.24
CA SER A 158 24.88 9.47 -4.78
C SER A 158 23.37 9.66 -5.06
N HIS A 159 22.72 8.59 -5.53
CA HIS A 159 21.31 8.64 -5.90
C HIS A 159 20.60 7.33 -5.56
N VAL A 160 19.30 7.42 -5.33
CA VAL A 160 18.44 6.29 -5.02
C VAL A 160 17.15 6.34 -5.83
N SER A 161 16.67 5.19 -6.25
CA SER A 161 15.32 4.99 -6.78
C SER A 161 14.60 3.91 -6.00
N ALA A 162 13.28 4.04 -5.94
CA ALA A 162 12.39 3.04 -5.37
C ALA A 162 11.32 2.63 -6.39
N SER A 163 10.92 1.36 -6.38
CA SER A 163 9.74 0.93 -7.12
C SER A 163 8.47 1.35 -6.41
N ALA A 164 7.34 1.40 -7.16
CA ALA A 164 6.04 1.42 -6.51
C ALA A 164 5.87 0.19 -5.61
N PHE A 165 5.04 0.33 -4.58
CA PHE A 165 4.69 -0.79 -3.70
C PHE A 165 3.94 -1.89 -4.46
N ARG A 166 4.25 -3.14 -4.13
CA ARG A 166 3.60 -4.36 -4.60
C ARG A 166 3.44 -5.38 -3.49
#